data_cd5716e9157b1801b746d47e220c7723
#
_entry.id   cd5716e9157b1801b746d47e220c7723
#
_cell.length_a   1.000
_cell.length_b   1.000
_cell.length_c   1.000
_cell.angle_alpha   90.00
_cell.angle_beta   90.00
_cell.angle_gamma   90.00
#
_symmetry.space_group_name_H-M   'P 1'
#
loop_
_entity.id
_entity.type
_entity.pdbx_description
1 polymer ?
#
loop_
_entity_poly.entity_id
_entity_poly.type
_entity_poly.pdbx_seq_one_letter_code
_entity_poly.pdbx_strand_id
1 'polypeptide(L)'
;MNIAIAGASDIGFHLAKLLSFEAQNITLIDADKEALSYADNNLDIRAVKGDPSALATLKKAEVAKADMMIAVTPSETTNLMCCLLAKQLGCKRTIARVTDIEFEKYKEDVDFQKLGIDELVSPEELAA
;
A
#
# COMPACT_ATOMS: atom_id res chain seq x y z
N MET A 1 -12.50 -4.15 -9.27
CA MET A 1 -11.77 -4.22 -7.99
C MET A 1 -11.16 -2.88 -7.66
N ASN A 2 -11.31 -2.44 -6.43
CA ASN A 2 -10.74 -1.19 -5.96
C ASN A 2 -9.45 -1.49 -5.20
N ILE A 3 -8.33 -0.92 -5.66
CA ILE A 3 -7.02 -1.16 -5.08
C ILE A 3 -6.41 0.15 -4.61
N ALA A 4 -5.96 0.18 -3.35
CA ALA A 4 -5.23 1.30 -2.81
C ALA A 4 -3.75 0.92 -2.69
N ILE A 5 -2.87 1.79 -3.14
CA ILE A 5 -1.42 1.59 -3.08
C ILE A 5 -0.81 2.74 -2.30
N ALA A 6 -0.08 2.44 -1.24
CA ALA A 6 0.67 3.43 -0.49
C ALA A 6 2.13 3.41 -0.95
N GLY A 7 2.59 4.55 -1.46
CA GLY A 7 3.91 4.71 -2.06
C GLY A 7 3.82 4.94 -3.56
N ALA A 8 4.13 6.15 -4.03
CA ALA A 8 3.94 6.57 -5.41
C ALA A 8 5.22 6.52 -6.26
N SER A 9 6.36 6.24 -5.66
CA SER A 9 7.62 6.11 -6.37
C SER A 9 8.03 4.65 -6.51
N ASP A 10 8.98 4.37 -7.42
CA ASP A 10 9.57 3.05 -7.60
C ASP A 10 8.52 1.92 -7.70
N ILE A 11 8.46 1.06 -6.69
CA ILE A 11 7.59 -0.12 -6.70
C ILE A 11 6.12 0.26 -6.82
N GLY A 12 5.68 1.27 -6.08
CA GLY A 12 4.28 1.69 -6.09
C GLY A 12 3.83 2.20 -7.45
N PHE A 13 4.65 3.04 -8.07
CA PHE A 13 4.38 3.53 -9.43
C PHE A 13 4.30 2.37 -10.42
N HIS A 14 5.25 1.45 -10.33
CA HIS A 14 5.31 0.31 -11.25
C HIS A 14 4.09 -0.61 -11.10
N LEU A 15 3.70 -0.88 -9.87
CA LEU A 15 2.50 -1.67 -9.59
C LEU A 15 1.25 -0.99 -10.13
N ALA A 16 1.11 0.31 -9.88
CA ALA A 16 -0.05 1.07 -10.37
C ALA A 16 -0.13 1.03 -11.89
N LYS A 17 1.02 1.15 -12.56
CA LYS A 17 1.10 1.06 -14.01
C LYS A 17 0.64 -0.31 -14.52
N LEU A 18 1.16 -1.38 -13.93
CA LEU A 18 0.79 -2.74 -14.33
C LEU A 18 -0.68 -3.03 -14.10
N LEU A 19 -1.21 -2.64 -12.95
CA LEU A 19 -2.60 -2.88 -12.60
C LEU A 19 -3.57 -2.05 -13.44
N SER A 20 -3.14 -0.86 -13.91
CA SER A 20 -3.99 -0.01 -14.75
C SER A 20 -4.30 -0.67 -16.10
N PHE A 21 -3.42 -1.55 -16.59
CA PHE A 21 -3.69 -2.30 -17.83
C PHE A 21 -4.78 -3.34 -17.66
N GLU A 22 -5.10 -3.70 -16.43
CA GLU A 22 -6.16 -4.68 -16.14
C GLU A 22 -7.48 -4.02 -15.74
N ALA A 23 -7.62 -2.74 -16.04
CA ALA A 23 -8.82 -1.94 -15.77
C ALA A 23 -9.21 -1.92 -14.29
N GLN A 24 -8.25 -1.87 -13.39
CA GLN A 24 -8.50 -1.75 -11.95
C GLN A 24 -8.75 -0.28 -11.59
N ASN A 25 -9.54 -0.06 -10.53
CA ASN A 25 -9.69 1.27 -9.95
C ASN A 25 -8.59 1.44 -8.91
N ILE A 26 -7.64 2.31 -9.21
CA ILE A 26 -6.43 2.45 -8.40
C ILE A 26 -6.40 3.81 -7.71
N THR A 27 -6.18 3.81 -6.41
CA THR A 27 -5.92 5.00 -5.60
C THR A 27 -4.46 4.92 -5.13
N LEU A 28 -3.68 5.95 -5.43
CA LEU A 28 -2.28 6.01 -5.07
C LEU A 28 -2.08 7.06 -3.98
N ILE A 29 -1.44 6.68 -2.88
CA ILE A 29 -1.27 7.53 -1.69
C ILE A 29 0.20 7.79 -1.47
N ASP A 30 0.59 9.07 -1.32
CA ASP A 30 1.96 9.43 -0.95
C ASP A 30 1.97 10.81 -0.31
N ALA A 31 2.89 11.02 0.60
CA ALA A 31 3.13 12.33 1.19
C ALA A 31 3.98 13.22 0.27
N ASP A 32 4.75 12.61 -0.63
CA ASP A 32 5.62 13.32 -1.56
C ASP A 32 4.80 13.82 -2.75
N LYS A 33 4.62 15.14 -2.80
CA LYS A 33 3.85 15.80 -3.85
C LYS A 33 4.42 15.53 -5.25
N GLU A 34 5.73 15.53 -5.40
CA GLU A 34 6.35 15.38 -6.71
C GLU A 34 6.16 13.98 -7.27
N ALA A 35 6.39 12.95 -6.45
CA ALA A 35 6.18 11.56 -6.87
C ALA A 35 4.72 11.33 -7.22
N LEU A 36 3.81 11.86 -6.41
CA LEU A 36 2.39 11.70 -6.62
C LEU A 36 1.92 12.42 -7.89
N SER A 37 2.41 13.64 -8.14
CA SER A 37 2.09 14.39 -9.35
C SER A 37 2.59 13.69 -10.60
N TYR A 38 3.80 13.14 -10.55
CA TYR A 38 4.33 12.38 -11.67
C TYR A 38 3.44 11.19 -12.02
N ALA A 39 3.03 10.44 -11.01
CA ALA A 39 2.14 9.30 -11.22
C ALA A 39 0.77 9.74 -11.76
N ASP A 40 0.21 10.80 -11.20
CA ASP A 40 -1.09 11.33 -11.62
C ASP A 40 -1.07 11.79 -13.08
N ASN A 41 0.04 12.38 -13.51
CA ASN A 41 0.18 12.86 -14.89
C ASN A 41 0.42 11.73 -15.91
N ASN A 42 0.87 10.58 -15.47
CA ASN A 42 1.29 9.49 -16.36
C ASN A 42 0.38 8.26 -16.30
N LEU A 43 -0.45 8.14 -15.28
CA LEU A 43 -1.31 6.97 -15.09
C LEU A 43 -2.76 7.39 -14.85
N ASP A 44 -3.67 6.50 -15.18
CA ASP A 44 -5.09 6.69 -14.88
C ASP A 44 -5.37 6.17 -13.48
N ILE A 45 -5.12 7.04 -12.49
CA ILE A 45 -5.28 6.70 -11.07
C ILE A 45 -5.88 7.90 -10.33
N ARG A 46 -6.39 7.64 -9.14
CA ARG A 46 -6.79 8.68 -8.20
C ARG A 46 -5.60 8.93 -7.26
N ALA A 47 -5.16 10.18 -7.17
CA ALA A 47 -4.04 10.56 -6.33
C ALA A 47 -4.54 11.15 -5.01
N VAL A 48 -4.02 10.67 -3.90
CA VAL A 48 -4.33 11.18 -2.56
C VAL A 48 -3.03 11.54 -1.86
N LYS A 49 -2.85 12.82 -1.56
CA LYS A 49 -1.67 13.30 -0.85
C LYS A 49 -1.86 13.19 0.65
N GLY A 50 -0.91 12.58 1.33
CA GLY A 50 -0.90 12.47 2.78
C GLY A 50 -0.01 11.36 3.25
N ASP A 51 0.19 11.30 4.57
CA ASP A 51 0.95 10.24 5.22
C ASP A 51 0.14 8.94 5.21
N PRO A 52 0.64 7.87 4.56
CA PRO A 52 -0.11 6.61 4.51
C PRO A 52 -0.35 5.96 5.88
N SER A 53 0.38 6.36 6.91
CA SER A 53 0.16 5.84 8.26
C SER A 53 -0.80 6.70 9.07
N ALA A 54 -1.34 7.77 8.49
CA ALA A 54 -2.28 8.65 9.17
C ALA A 54 -3.72 8.26 8.85
N LEU A 55 -4.53 8.13 9.88
CA LEU A 55 -5.94 7.72 9.74
C LEU A 55 -6.71 8.65 8.81
N ALA A 56 -6.49 9.98 8.92
CA ALA A 56 -7.17 10.96 8.08
C ALA A 56 -6.88 10.74 6.60
N THR A 57 -5.64 10.40 6.25
CA THR A 57 -5.24 10.11 4.87
C THR A 57 -5.98 8.90 4.35
N LEU A 58 -6.03 7.83 5.14
CA LEU A 58 -6.69 6.58 4.74
C LEU A 58 -8.20 6.77 4.56
N LYS A 59 -8.82 7.59 5.40
CA LYS A 59 -10.24 7.92 5.23
C LYS A 59 -10.48 8.73 3.95
N LYS A 60 -9.61 9.70 3.67
CA LYS A 60 -9.69 10.49 2.45
C LYS A 60 -9.54 9.62 1.20
N ALA A 61 -8.67 8.61 1.26
CA ALA A 61 -8.46 7.67 0.18
C ALA A 61 -9.56 6.60 0.07
N GLU A 62 -10.49 6.60 1.00
CA GLU A 62 -11.62 5.66 1.04
C GLU A 62 -11.18 4.20 1.07
N VAL A 63 -10.14 3.90 1.86
CA VAL A 63 -9.60 2.54 1.94
C VAL A 63 -10.61 1.55 2.51
N ALA A 64 -11.62 2.02 3.24
CA ALA A 64 -12.69 1.15 3.72
C ALA A 64 -13.44 0.44 2.58
N LYS A 65 -13.45 1.05 1.41
CA LYS A 65 -14.11 0.51 0.21
C LYS A 65 -13.14 -0.27 -0.68
N ALA A 66 -11.87 -0.29 -0.34
CA ALA A 66 -10.87 -0.98 -1.14
C ALA A 66 -10.95 -2.49 -0.93
N ASP A 67 -10.79 -3.22 -2.01
CA ASP A 67 -10.67 -4.67 -1.96
C ASP A 67 -9.28 -5.08 -1.50
N MET A 68 -8.28 -4.24 -1.77
CA MET A 68 -6.90 -4.51 -1.43
C MET A 68 -6.15 -3.22 -1.10
N MET A 69 -5.32 -3.27 -0.07
CA MET A 69 -4.34 -2.25 0.26
C MET A 69 -2.95 -2.84 0.11
N ILE A 70 -2.13 -2.22 -0.73
CA ILE A 70 -0.74 -2.64 -0.94
C ILE A 70 0.16 -1.51 -0.48
N ALA A 71 0.83 -1.69 0.65
CA ALA A 71 1.72 -0.67 1.22
C ALA A 71 3.17 -0.99 0.88
N VAL A 72 3.77 -0.18 0.00
CA VAL A 72 5.10 -0.42 -0.57
C VAL A 72 6.02 0.79 -0.45
N THR A 73 5.84 1.60 0.59
CA THR A 73 6.73 2.72 0.87
C THR A 73 8.12 2.20 1.29
N PRO A 74 9.16 3.04 1.27
CA PRO A 74 10.46 2.62 1.79
C PRO A 74 10.48 2.33 3.30
N SER A 75 9.47 2.77 4.05
CA SER A 75 9.38 2.57 5.49
C SER A 75 8.54 1.36 5.83
N GLU A 76 9.17 0.33 6.38
CA GLU A 76 8.47 -0.89 6.80
C GLU A 76 7.42 -0.61 7.88
N THR A 77 7.75 0.25 8.85
CA THR A 77 6.80 0.59 9.91
C THR A 77 5.59 1.33 9.38
N THR A 78 5.78 2.21 8.39
CA THR A 78 4.67 2.87 7.71
C THR A 78 3.79 1.85 6.99
N ASN A 79 4.40 0.88 6.31
CA ASN A 79 3.67 -0.15 5.59
C ASN A 79 2.82 -1.01 6.54
N LEU A 80 3.40 -1.40 7.67
CA LEU A 80 2.67 -2.18 8.66
C LEU A 80 1.51 -1.40 9.27
N MET A 81 1.76 -0.15 9.66
CA MET A 81 0.72 0.69 10.26
C MET A 81 -0.40 0.99 9.25
N CYS A 82 -0.03 1.29 8.01
CA CYS A 82 -1.00 1.54 6.94
C CYS A 82 -1.94 0.35 6.77
N CYS A 83 -1.40 -0.86 6.67
CA CYS A 83 -2.20 -2.07 6.51
C CYS A 83 -3.07 -2.35 7.72
N LEU A 84 -2.52 -2.19 8.93
CA LEU A 84 -3.27 -2.39 10.16
C LEU A 84 -4.49 -1.47 10.21
N LEU A 85 -4.28 -0.19 9.96
CA LEU A 85 -5.37 0.79 9.98
C LEU A 85 -6.38 0.56 8.85
N ALA A 86 -5.90 0.24 7.65
CA ALA A 86 -6.78 -0.04 6.52
C ALA A 86 -7.71 -1.22 6.83
N LYS A 87 -7.18 -2.27 7.43
CA LYS A 87 -7.97 -3.44 7.81
C LYS A 87 -9.05 -3.06 8.83
N GLN A 88 -8.70 -2.28 9.82
CA GLN A 88 -9.65 -1.83 10.84
C GLN A 88 -10.74 -0.95 10.24
N LEU A 89 -10.44 -0.21 9.19
CA LEU A 89 -11.43 0.62 8.51
C LEU A 89 -12.35 -0.16 7.59
N GLY A 90 -12.01 -1.41 7.27
CA GLY A 90 -12.87 -2.26 6.46
C GLY A 90 -12.27 -2.78 5.16
N CYS A 91 -11.01 -2.47 4.86
CA CYS A 91 -10.33 -3.01 3.68
C CYS A 91 -10.29 -4.55 3.76
N LYS A 92 -10.57 -5.21 2.64
CA LYS A 92 -10.72 -6.67 2.64
C LYS A 92 -9.41 -7.42 2.76
N ARG A 93 -8.37 -6.94 2.08
CA ARG A 93 -7.07 -7.60 2.07
C ARG A 93 -5.95 -6.58 2.16
N THR A 94 -4.92 -6.90 2.93
CA THR A 94 -3.78 -6.00 3.14
C THR A 94 -2.48 -6.72 2.89
N ILE A 95 -1.57 -6.05 2.18
CA ILE A 95 -0.25 -6.56 1.83
C ILE A 95 0.78 -5.49 2.17
N ALA A 96 1.76 -5.82 2.99
CA ALA A 96 2.81 -4.90 3.40
C ALA A 96 4.18 -5.35 2.90
N ARG A 97 4.91 -4.43 2.29
CA ARG A 97 6.29 -4.65 1.89
C ARG A 97 7.20 -4.60 3.11
N VAL A 98 8.09 -5.57 3.22
CA VAL A 98 9.15 -5.61 4.22
C VAL A 98 10.48 -5.84 3.51
N THR A 99 11.51 -5.14 3.95
CA THR A 99 12.84 -5.23 3.33
C THR A 99 13.89 -5.80 4.26
N ASP A 100 13.62 -5.76 5.56
CA ASP A 100 14.56 -6.27 6.55
C ASP A 100 14.42 -7.78 6.67
N ILE A 101 15.52 -8.48 6.43
CA ILE A 101 15.55 -9.94 6.54
C ILE A 101 15.12 -10.41 7.93
N GLU A 102 15.26 -9.59 8.94
CA GLU A 102 14.84 -9.93 10.30
C GLU A 102 13.33 -10.07 10.44
N PHE A 103 12.53 -9.45 9.54
CA PHE A 103 11.10 -9.62 9.54
C PHE A 103 10.69 -11.08 9.34
N GLU A 104 11.49 -11.84 8.60
CA GLU A 104 11.24 -13.27 8.47
C GLU A 104 11.27 -13.99 9.83
N LYS A 105 12.17 -13.54 10.71
CA LYS A 105 12.27 -14.07 12.07
C LYS A 105 11.09 -13.63 12.92
N TYR A 106 10.62 -12.39 12.73
CA TYR A 106 9.49 -11.88 13.49
C TYR A 106 8.18 -12.60 13.19
N LYS A 107 8.06 -13.19 12.00
CA LYS A 107 6.87 -13.96 11.63
C LYS A 107 6.61 -15.14 12.57
N GLU A 108 7.67 -15.66 13.19
CA GLU A 108 7.54 -16.74 14.17
C GLU A 108 6.96 -16.27 15.50
N ASP A 109 7.21 -15.01 15.86
CA ASP A 109 6.84 -14.45 17.15
C ASP A 109 5.58 -13.60 17.10
N VAL A 110 5.23 -13.08 15.93
CA VAL A 110 4.10 -12.16 15.75
C VAL A 110 3.13 -12.68 14.69
N ASP A 111 1.88 -12.81 15.09
CA ASP A 111 0.83 -13.19 14.15
C ASP A 111 0.30 -11.93 13.46
N PHE A 112 0.86 -11.60 12.31
CA PHE A 112 0.50 -10.41 11.56
C PHE A 112 -0.93 -10.46 11.03
N GLN A 113 -1.44 -11.65 10.73
CA GLN A 113 -2.82 -11.79 10.27
C GLN A 113 -3.81 -11.34 11.34
N LYS A 114 -3.54 -11.67 12.60
CA LYS A 114 -4.38 -11.21 13.70
C LYS A 114 -4.36 -9.70 13.85
N LEU A 115 -3.25 -9.05 13.47
CA LEU A 115 -3.13 -7.60 13.48
C LEU A 115 -3.84 -6.94 12.29
N GLY A 116 -4.26 -7.73 11.31
CA GLY A 116 -4.90 -7.20 10.12
C GLY A 116 -3.97 -7.01 8.93
N ILE A 117 -2.78 -7.63 8.98
CA ILE A 117 -1.83 -7.62 7.88
C ILE A 117 -1.81 -9.02 7.27
N ASP A 118 -2.49 -9.17 6.13
CA ASP A 118 -2.71 -10.50 5.57
C ASP A 118 -1.46 -11.12 4.96
N GLU A 119 -0.60 -10.30 4.34
CA GLU A 119 0.65 -10.78 3.76
C GLU A 119 1.80 -9.81 3.97
N LEU A 120 2.99 -10.36 4.19
CA LEU A 120 4.24 -9.63 4.15
C LEU A 120 4.98 -10.07 2.89
N VAL A 121 5.47 -9.13 2.10
CA VAL A 121 6.16 -9.44 0.85
C VAL A 121 7.49 -8.70 0.77
N SER A 122 8.47 -9.30 0.11
CA SER A 122 9.75 -8.65 -0.16
C SER A 122 9.70 -7.95 -1.52
N PRO A 123 10.59 -6.97 -1.79
CA PRO A 123 10.66 -6.34 -3.11
C PRO A 123 10.89 -7.34 -4.24
N GLU A 124 11.66 -8.38 -4.01
CA GLU A 124 11.92 -9.40 -5.02
C GLU A 124 10.64 -10.15 -5.40
N GLU A 125 9.78 -10.45 -4.43
CA GLU A 125 8.50 -11.10 -4.69
C GLU A 125 7.58 -10.21 -5.51
N LEU A 126 7.58 -8.89 -5.23
CA LEU A 126 6.76 -7.94 -5.96
C LEU A 126 7.27 -7.71 -7.38
N ALA A 127 8.57 -7.81 -7.60
CA ALA A 127 9.19 -7.61 -8.91
C ALA A 127 9.02 -8.83 -9.85
N ALA A 128 8.81 -9.99 -9.27
CA ALA A 128 8.56 -11.21 -10.03
C ALA A 128 7.12 -11.22 -10.54
#